data_7b8952051a65669ce3bb08d6d31b51d8
#
_entry.id   7b8952051a65669ce3bb08d6d31b51d8
#
_cell.length_a   1.000
_cell.length_b   1.000
_cell.length_c   1.000
_cell.angle_alpha   90.00
_cell.angle_beta   90.00
_cell.angle_gamma   90.00
#
_symmetry.space_group_name_H-M   'P 1'
#
loop_
_entity.id
_entity.type
_entity.pdbx_description
1 polymer ?
#
loop_
_entity_poly.entity_id
_entity_poly.type
_entity_poly.pdbx_seq_one_letter_code
_entity_poly.pdbx_strand_id
1 'polypeptide(L)'
;MLDLNDLPFYNPSQGEKIAIITGGHSGIGYYTTLHLYMHGFTVYICGRNSHKVHKSIKSIIDEATDRTNKLPNSMRRERLSYFGSIHYIHLDLTDLKSVERATVKIQRSVTHIDVLINNAGIMAVPYQLTKDGFETQLQTNYISHFLFTMRLLPLVKKKNGRIISLSSLGHLLEFHYWKLSKQWNIWPDIVFTWFRYAVSKTSLIQFTKMLSIKNPDVLCVSLHPGLVMNTNLFSYWTRLPLIGIFFWVLFQVIGFFFGVSNEQGSIASLKCALDENLSTEEDNGKYFTTGGAESKSSYIANNLDDAASTWIWTVHQLNDRGYSI
;
A
#
# COMPACT_ATOMS: atom_id res chain seq x y z
N MET A 1 2.29 -6.51 21.48
CA MET A 1 1.90 -5.69 20.30
C MET A 1 2.84 -4.49 20.28
N LEU A 2 3.37 -4.08 19.15
CA LEU A 2 4.27 -2.93 19.04
C LEU A 2 3.52 -1.68 19.55
N ASP A 3 4.12 -0.93 20.48
CA ASP A 3 3.63 0.40 20.82
C ASP A 3 4.18 1.40 19.78
N LEU A 4 3.29 2.15 19.13
CA LEU A 4 3.69 3.13 18.14
C LEU A 4 4.47 4.30 18.76
N ASN A 5 4.36 4.51 20.08
CA ASN A 5 5.16 5.52 20.78
C ASN A 5 6.63 5.12 20.94
N ASP A 6 6.96 3.83 20.80
CA ASP A 6 8.35 3.35 20.82
C ASP A 6 9.07 3.57 19.48
N LEU A 7 8.32 3.92 18.41
CA LEU A 7 8.90 4.25 17.11
C LEU A 7 9.48 5.68 17.11
N PRO A 8 10.53 5.93 16.32
CA PRO A 8 11.24 7.21 16.34
C PRO A 8 10.35 8.38 15.89
N PHE A 9 10.52 9.52 16.54
CA PHE A 9 9.94 10.81 16.17
C PHE A 9 11.02 11.69 15.55
N TYR A 10 10.74 12.24 14.39
CA TYR A 10 11.67 13.10 13.67
C TYR A 10 11.22 14.57 13.80
N ASN A 11 12.18 15.45 14.13
CA ASN A 11 11.88 16.88 14.20
C ASN A 11 11.98 17.48 12.79
N PRO A 12 10.88 18.00 12.20
CA PRO A 12 10.91 18.57 10.86
C PRO A 12 11.86 19.77 10.70
N SER A 13 12.21 20.46 11.81
CA SER A 13 13.18 21.56 11.77
C SER A 13 14.64 21.12 11.60
N GLN A 14 14.94 19.84 11.84
CA GLN A 14 16.29 19.25 11.73
C GLN A 14 16.53 18.56 10.38
N GLY A 15 15.49 18.41 9.58
CA GLY A 15 15.54 17.75 8.28
C GLY A 15 14.20 17.19 7.87
N GLU A 16 13.91 17.24 6.59
CA GLU A 16 12.64 16.74 6.07
C GLU A 16 12.70 15.22 5.88
N LYS A 17 11.71 14.51 6.44
CA LYS A 17 11.42 13.10 6.17
C LYS A 17 10.21 13.00 5.25
N ILE A 18 10.34 12.35 4.11
CA ILE A 18 9.32 12.33 3.07
C ILE A 18 8.73 10.93 2.90
N ALA A 19 7.41 10.84 3.08
CA ALA A 19 6.64 9.63 2.81
C ALA A 19 5.65 9.85 1.66
N ILE A 20 5.62 8.91 0.72
CA ILE A 20 4.64 8.87 -0.37
C ILE A 20 3.73 7.67 -0.11
N ILE A 21 2.41 7.87 -0.07
CA ILE A 21 1.46 6.78 0.18
C ILE A 21 0.31 6.80 -0.82
N THR A 22 0.06 5.67 -1.48
CA THR A 22 -1.14 5.50 -2.30
C THR A 22 -2.35 5.14 -1.43
N GLY A 23 -3.49 5.82 -1.64
CA GLY A 23 -4.71 5.55 -0.86
C GLY A 23 -4.65 5.95 0.61
N GLY A 24 -3.75 6.85 0.99
CA GLY A 24 -3.53 7.30 2.38
C GLY A 24 -4.69 8.06 3.04
N HIS A 25 -5.83 8.17 2.37
CA HIS A 25 -6.99 8.93 2.84
C HIS A 25 -8.12 8.06 3.43
N SER A 26 -7.96 6.75 3.51
CA SER A 26 -9.03 5.87 4.01
C SER A 26 -8.49 4.56 4.56
N GLY A 27 -9.26 3.93 5.46
CA GLY A 27 -8.94 2.62 6.01
C GLY A 27 -7.57 2.59 6.68
N ILE A 28 -6.78 1.57 6.36
CA ILE A 28 -5.42 1.39 6.86
C ILE A 28 -4.52 2.58 6.49
N GLY A 29 -4.65 3.07 5.24
CA GLY A 29 -3.86 4.20 4.75
C GLY A 29 -4.10 5.49 5.54
N TYR A 30 -5.31 5.71 6.04
CA TYR A 30 -5.62 6.86 6.91
C TYR A 30 -4.79 6.83 8.20
N TYR A 31 -4.78 5.70 8.91
CA TYR A 31 -4.01 5.58 10.15
C TYR A 31 -2.51 5.54 9.90
N THR A 32 -2.07 4.93 8.80
CA THR A 32 -0.66 5.01 8.39
C THR A 32 -0.24 6.46 8.16
N THR A 33 -1.06 7.26 7.47
CA THR A 33 -0.79 8.69 7.25
C THR A 33 -0.83 9.49 8.56
N LEU A 34 -1.82 9.23 9.43
CA LEU A 34 -1.96 9.87 10.74
C LEU A 34 -0.68 9.72 11.57
N HIS A 35 -0.21 8.48 11.72
CA HIS A 35 0.98 8.23 12.53
C HIS A 35 2.26 8.76 11.87
N LEU A 36 2.45 8.63 10.54
CA LEU A 36 3.60 9.23 9.86
C LEU A 36 3.63 10.75 10.04
N TYR A 37 2.48 11.42 9.93
CA TYR A 37 2.35 12.86 10.19
C TYR A 37 2.73 13.22 11.64
N MET A 38 2.24 12.45 12.63
CA MET A 38 2.56 12.65 14.04
C MET A 38 4.04 12.37 14.37
N HIS A 39 4.70 11.52 13.58
CA HIS A 39 6.13 11.17 13.69
C HIS A 39 7.05 12.06 12.86
N GLY A 40 6.56 13.16 12.28
CA GLY A 40 7.39 14.20 11.67
C GLY A 40 7.58 14.11 10.17
N PHE A 41 6.83 13.25 9.48
CA PHE A 41 6.96 13.12 8.03
C PHE A 41 6.14 14.18 7.27
N THR A 42 6.72 14.68 6.20
CA THR A 42 5.97 15.28 5.10
C THR A 42 5.34 14.15 4.27
N VAL A 43 4.02 13.98 4.39
CA VAL A 43 3.29 12.86 3.76
C VAL A 43 2.56 13.33 2.51
N TYR A 44 2.86 12.71 1.37
CA TYR A 44 2.12 12.92 0.12
C TYR A 44 1.09 11.80 -0.07
N ILE A 45 -0.19 12.13 0.10
CA ILE A 45 -1.30 11.21 -0.16
C ILE A 45 -1.62 11.21 -1.65
N CYS A 46 -1.39 10.06 -2.30
CA CYS A 46 -1.76 9.85 -3.69
C CYS A 46 -3.14 9.20 -3.78
N GLY A 47 -4.09 9.85 -4.47
CA GLY A 47 -5.46 9.35 -4.58
C GLY A 47 -6.26 9.97 -5.71
N ARG A 48 -7.32 9.28 -6.14
CA ARG A 48 -8.13 9.68 -7.31
C ARG A 48 -9.09 10.84 -7.02
N ASN A 49 -9.71 10.83 -5.86
CA ASN A 49 -10.76 11.79 -5.52
C ASN A 49 -10.21 12.90 -4.61
N SER A 50 -9.96 14.07 -5.21
CA SER A 50 -9.42 15.25 -4.52
C SER A 50 -10.25 15.67 -3.30
N HIS A 51 -11.58 15.74 -3.45
CA HIS A 51 -12.47 16.16 -2.36
C HIS A 51 -12.38 15.20 -1.15
N LYS A 52 -12.38 13.87 -1.40
CA LYS A 52 -12.23 12.89 -0.31
C LYS A 52 -10.87 13.00 0.37
N VAL A 53 -9.79 13.22 -0.40
CA VAL A 53 -8.44 13.34 0.16
C VAL A 53 -8.32 14.60 1.01
N HIS A 54 -8.78 15.77 0.54
CA HIS A 54 -8.73 17.01 1.33
C HIS A 54 -9.56 16.92 2.61
N LYS A 55 -10.76 16.32 2.53
CA LYS A 55 -11.57 16.07 3.74
C LYS A 55 -10.83 15.17 4.75
N SER A 56 -10.15 14.14 4.25
CA SER A 56 -9.36 13.23 5.08
C SER A 56 -8.13 13.92 5.69
N ILE A 57 -7.43 14.77 4.95
CA ILE A 57 -6.29 15.54 5.47
C ILE A 57 -6.74 16.39 6.68
N LYS A 58 -7.87 17.10 6.55
CA LYS A 58 -8.43 17.87 7.68
C LYS A 58 -8.72 16.96 8.88
N SER A 59 -9.40 15.85 8.66
CA SER A 59 -9.74 14.87 9.71
C SER A 59 -8.48 14.31 10.39
N ILE A 60 -7.41 14.02 9.65
CA ILE A 60 -6.14 13.52 10.19
C ILE A 60 -5.49 14.57 11.09
N ILE A 61 -5.45 15.83 10.67
CA ILE A 61 -4.86 16.94 11.46
C ILE A 61 -5.66 17.17 12.74
N ASP A 62 -7.00 17.20 12.64
CA ASP A 62 -7.89 17.35 13.78
C ASP A 62 -7.69 16.18 14.77
N GLU A 63 -7.68 14.94 14.30
CA GLU A 63 -7.48 13.75 15.14
C GLU A 63 -6.09 13.71 15.79
N ALA A 64 -5.02 14.04 15.07
CA ALA A 64 -3.67 14.14 15.63
C ALA A 64 -3.60 15.16 16.77
N THR A 65 -4.22 16.31 16.55
CA THR A 65 -4.31 17.38 17.55
C THR A 65 -5.08 16.94 18.78
N ASP A 66 -6.24 16.31 18.59
CA ASP A 66 -7.07 15.81 19.70
C ASP A 66 -6.36 14.70 20.50
N ARG A 67 -5.66 13.80 19.85
CA ARG A 67 -4.86 12.76 20.52
C ARG A 67 -3.74 13.38 21.35
N THR A 68 -3.03 14.34 20.78
CA THR A 68 -1.91 15.02 21.47
C THR A 68 -2.39 15.89 22.62
N ASN A 69 -3.55 16.53 22.49
CA ASN A 69 -4.15 17.35 23.57
C ASN A 69 -4.55 16.53 24.81
N LYS A 70 -4.74 15.21 24.66
CA LYS A 70 -5.02 14.30 25.78
C LYS A 70 -3.76 13.89 26.55
N LEU A 71 -2.57 14.20 26.03
CA LEU A 71 -1.31 13.93 26.71
C LEU A 71 -1.06 14.92 27.87
N PRO A 72 -0.25 14.53 28.86
CA PRO A 72 0.22 15.45 29.89
C PRO A 72 0.90 16.70 29.30
N ASN A 73 0.77 17.85 29.95
CA ASN A 73 1.31 19.12 29.46
C ASN A 73 2.81 19.09 29.15
N SER A 74 3.58 18.32 29.92
CA SER A 74 5.02 18.13 29.71
C SER A 74 5.34 17.49 28.36
N MET A 75 4.53 16.56 27.89
CA MET A 75 4.74 15.84 26.63
C MET A 75 4.04 16.53 25.44
N ARG A 76 2.94 17.25 25.70
CA ARG A 76 2.11 17.84 24.64
C ARG A 76 2.90 18.79 23.74
N ARG A 77 3.63 19.74 24.34
CA ARG A 77 4.38 20.75 23.59
C ARG A 77 5.44 20.12 22.69
N GLU A 78 6.13 19.14 23.21
CA GLU A 78 7.14 18.38 22.47
C GLU A 78 6.50 17.63 21.30
N ARG A 79 5.42 16.87 21.55
CA ARG A 79 4.73 16.09 20.51
C ARG A 79 4.15 16.96 19.40
N LEU A 80 3.60 18.12 19.71
CA LEU A 80 3.12 19.08 18.70
C LEU A 80 4.26 19.61 17.81
N SER A 81 5.48 19.73 18.33
CA SER A 81 6.64 20.20 17.55
C SER A 81 7.16 19.17 16.54
N TYR A 82 6.77 17.91 16.67
CA TYR A 82 7.10 16.85 15.73
C TYR A 82 6.11 16.72 14.56
N PHE A 83 4.97 17.39 14.58
CA PHE A 83 4.01 17.26 13.49
C PHE A 83 4.64 17.66 12.15
N GLY A 84 4.52 16.80 11.17
CA GLY A 84 4.99 17.03 9.81
C GLY A 84 4.04 17.88 8.97
N SER A 85 3.86 17.50 7.73
CA SER A 85 2.88 18.12 6.82
C SER A 85 2.19 17.06 5.95
N ILE A 86 1.04 17.39 5.37
CA ILE A 86 0.30 16.47 4.50
C ILE A 86 -0.08 17.18 3.19
N HIS A 87 0.24 16.54 2.07
CA HIS A 87 0.00 17.06 0.73
C HIS A 87 -0.80 16.08 -0.11
N TYR A 88 -1.50 16.58 -1.11
CA TYR A 88 -2.27 15.80 -2.06
C TYR A 88 -1.60 15.72 -3.42
N ILE A 89 -1.55 14.50 -3.98
CA ILE A 89 -1.19 14.22 -5.37
C ILE A 89 -2.34 13.46 -6.03
N HIS A 90 -2.83 13.96 -7.18
CA HIS A 90 -3.81 13.20 -7.96
C HIS A 90 -3.17 11.95 -8.55
N LEU A 91 -3.77 10.78 -8.29
CA LEU A 91 -3.34 9.49 -8.82
C LEU A 91 -4.54 8.58 -9.04
N ASP A 92 -4.80 8.21 -10.29
CA ASP A 92 -5.73 7.14 -10.65
C ASP A 92 -4.94 5.91 -11.13
N LEU A 93 -4.97 4.85 -10.33
CA LEU A 93 -4.26 3.60 -10.63
C LEU A 93 -4.92 2.76 -11.74
N THR A 94 -6.10 3.16 -12.23
CA THR A 94 -6.72 2.58 -13.42
C THR A 94 -6.28 3.27 -14.73
N ASP A 95 -5.35 4.22 -14.65
CA ASP A 95 -4.84 5.03 -15.75
C ASP A 95 -3.32 5.20 -15.65
N LEU A 96 -2.55 4.49 -16.47
CA LEU A 96 -1.09 4.58 -16.48
C LEU A 96 -0.58 6.00 -16.83
N LYS A 97 -1.31 6.75 -17.65
CA LYS A 97 -0.98 8.17 -17.87
C LYS A 97 -1.15 9.02 -16.62
N SER A 98 -2.11 8.68 -15.75
CA SER A 98 -2.24 9.33 -14.45
C SER A 98 -1.08 8.98 -13.52
N VAL A 99 -0.60 7.74 -13.56
CA VAL A 99 0.61 7.32 -12.82
C VAL A 99 1.81 8.15 -13.25
N GLU A 100 2.07 8.29 -14.54
CA GLU A 100 3.17 9.11 -15.07
C GLU A 100 3.05 10.58 -14.61
N ARG A 101 1.87 11.19 -14.75
CA ARG A 101 1.67 12.58 -14.29
C ARG A 101 1.92 12.74 -12.79
N ALA A 102 1.49 11.78 -11.99
CA ALA A 102 1.70 11.81 -10.54
C ALA A 102 3.20 11.72 -10.19
N THR A 103 3.93 10.82 -10.84
CA THR A 103 5.37 10.65 -10.59
C THR A 103 6.17 11.89 -11.01
N VAL A 104 5.86 12.50 -12.16
CA VAL A 104 6.48 13.76 -12.58
C VAL A 104 6.21 14.88 -11.57
N LYS A 105 4.97 14.97 -11.06
CA LYS A 105 4.65 15.97 -10.04
C LYS A 105 5.43 15.74 -8.75
N ILE A 106 5.54 14.50 -8.28
CA ILE A 106 6.33 14.15 -7.08
C ILE A 106 7.82 14.49 -7.31
N GLN A 107 8.41 14.09 -8.45
CA GLN A 107 9.81 14.36 -8.78
C GLN A 107 10.16 15.85 -8.80
N ARG A 108 9.17 16.72 -9.10
CA ARG A 108 9.32 18.18 -9.05
C ARG A 108 9.10 18.77 -7.65
N SER A 109 8.42 18.03 -6.77
CA SER A 109 8.03 18.53 -5.44
C SER A 109 9.02 18.14 -4.35
N VAL A 110 9.77 17.04 -4.53
CA VAL A 110 10.66 16.50 -3.49
C VAL A 110 12.05 16.17 -4.04
N THR A 111 13.05 16.26 -3.18
CA THR A 111 14.45 15.96 -3.54
C THR A 111 14.82 14.50 -3.35
N HIS A 112 14.14 13.80 -2.44
CA HIS A 112 14.33 12.39 -2.08
C HIS A 112 13.02 11.81 -1.55
N ILE A 113 12.99 10.50 -1.29
CA ILE A 113 11.89 9.79 -0.63
C ILE A 113 12.48 8.86 0.41
N ASP A 114 12.10 9.03 1.68
CA ASP A 114 12.48 8.11 2.76
C ASP A 114 11.61 6.86 2.77
N VAL A 115 10.30 7.01 2.51
CA VAL A 115 9.35 5.89 2.54
C VAL A 115 8.35 5.98 1.39
N LEU A 116 8.26 4.94 0.58
CA LEU A 116 7.25 4.76 -0.46
C LEU A 116 6.31 3.61 -0.07
N ILE A 117 5.01 3.89 0.08
CA ILE A 117 4.02 2.90 0.52
C ILE A 117 2.98 2.65 -0.59
N ASN A 118 3.06 1.49 -1.21
CA ASN A 118 2.10 0.97 -2.16
C ASN A 118 0.92 0.34 -1.38
N ASN A 119 0.00 1.19 -0.90
CA ASN A 119 -1.09 0.78 -0.01
C ASN A 119 -2.44 0.64 -0.71
N ALA A 120 -2.74 1.46 -1.72
CA ALA A 120 -4.03 1.43 -2.40
C ALA A 120 -4.35 0.06 -3.01
N GLY A 121 -5.62 -0.30 -3.03
CA GLY A 121 -6.08 -1.52 -3.67
C GLY A 121 -7.59 -1.61 -3.76
N ILE A 122 -8.06 -2.47 -4.64
CA ILE A 122 -9.44 -2.89 -4.79
C ILE A 122 -9.53 -4.41 -4.68
N MET A 123 -10.68 -4.93 -4.28
CA MET A 123 -10.84 -6.36 -4.05
C MET A 123 -12.17 -6.87 -4.59
N ALA A 124 -12.10 -8.02 -5.22
CA ALA A 124 -13.24 -8.83 -5.63
C ALA A 124 -14.30 -8.04 -6.40
N VAL A 125 -13.86 -7.16 -7.31
CA VAL A 125 -14.73 -6.43 -8.24
C VAL A 125 -14.94 -7.26 -9.51
N PRO A 126 -16.07 -7.08 -10.23
CA PRO A 126 -16.34 -7.76 -11.50
C PRO A 126 -15.20 -7.59 -12.50
N TYR A 127 -15.11 -8.55 -13.43
CA TYR A 127 -14.16 -8.45 -14.54
C TYR A 127 -14.44 -7.21 -15.38
N GLN A 128 -13.45 -6.39 -15.51
CA GLN A 128 -13.47 -5.22 -16.38
C GLN A 128 -12.04 -4.92 -16.84
N LEU A 129 -11.88 -4.52 -18.10
CA LEU A 129 -10.62 -3.98 -18.59
C LEU A 129 -10.56 -2.47 -18.33
N THR A 130 -9.39 -2.02 -17.92
CA THR A 130 -9.07 -0.59 -17.90
C THR A 130 -8.87 -0.07 -19.32
N LYS A 131 -8.74 1.23 -19.47
CA LYS A 131 -8.40 1.84 -20.77
C LYS A 131 -7.01 1.47 -21.29
N ASP A 132 -6.13 1.00 -20.39
CA ASP A 132 -4.80 0.51 -20.78
C ASP A 132 -4.82 -0.97 -21.19
N GLY A 133 -6.00 -1.62 -21.16
CA GLY A 133 -6.22 -2.99 -21.62
C GLY A 133 -5.82 -4.06 -20.61
N PHE A 134 -5.66 -3.73 -19.34
CA PHE A 134 -5.42 -4.69 -18.27
C PHE A 134 -6.68 -4.96 -17.45
N GLU A 135 -6.76 -6.14 -16.83
CA GLU A 135 -7.79 -6.43 -15.82
C GLU A 135 -7.66 -5.44 -14.65
N THR A 136 -8.80 -4.93 -14.19
CA THR A 136 -8.84 -3.77 -13.30
C THR A 136 -8.15 -4.01 -11.95
N GLN A 137 -8.29 -5.20 -11.34
CA GLN A 137 -7.61 -5.51 -10.07
C GLN A 137 -6.10 -5.68 -10.29
N LEU A 138 -5.70 -6.35 -11.36
CA LEU A 138 -4.30 -6.53 -11.70
C LEU A 138 -3.61 -5.19 -11.95
N GLN A 139 -4.25 -4.30 -12.72
CA GLN A 139 -3.67 -2.97 -12.97
C GLN A 139 -3.61 -2.15 -11.68
N THR A 140 -4.72 -2.01 -10.97
CA THR A 140 -4.82 -1.14 -9.80
C THR A 140 -3.89 -1.58 -8.68
N ASN A 141 -3.87 -2.89 -8.36
CA ASN A 141 -3.14 -3.42 -7.21
C ASN A 141 -1.65 -3.65 -7.50
N TYR A 142 -1.29 -3.92 -8.76
CA TYR A 142 0.06 -4.34 -9.09
C TYR A 142 0.71 -3.50 -10.20
N ILE A 143 0.22 -3.53 -11.46
CA ILE A 143 0.95 -2.94 -12.60
C ILE A 143 1.19 -1.44 -12.41
N SER A 144 0.18 -0.71 -11.93
CA SER A 144 0.30 0.73 -11.67
C SER A 144 1.26 1.04 -10.52
N HIS A 145 1.31 0.21 -9.48
CA HIS A 145 2.30 0.33 -8.41
C HIS A 145 3.70 -0.03 -8.89
N PHE A 146 3.83 -1.01 -9.79
CA PHE A 146 5.10 -1.32 -10.43
C PHE A 146 5.65 -0.09 -11.15
N LEU A 147 4.88 0.50 -12.09
CA LEU A 147 5.28 1.69 -12.83
C LEU A 147 5.58 2.86 -11.89
N PHE A 148 4.70 3.13 -10.92
CA PHE A 148 4.84 4.20 -9.94
C PHE A 148 6.14 4.07 -9.14
N THR A 149 6.43 2.87 -8.64
CA THR A 149 7.64 2.57 -7.89
C THR A 149 8.89 2.73 -8.75
N MET A 150 8.90 2.18 -9.96
CA MET A 150 10.06 2.27 -10.86
C MET A 150 10.39 3.73 -11.24
N ARG A 151 9.39 4.58 -11.43
CA ARG A 151 9.58 6.03 -11.70
C ARG A 151 10.12 6.80 -10.50
N LEU A 152 9.75 6.40 -9.28
CA LEU A 152 10.17 7.07 -8.04
C LEU A 152 11.43 6.46 -7.41
N LEU A 153 11.84 5.27 -7.85
CA LEU A 153 13.01 4.56 -7.34
C LEU A 153 14.29 5.41 -7.28
N PRO A 154 14.61 6.26 -8.28
CA PRO A 154 15.78 7.12 -8.19
C PRO A 154 15.76 8.10 -7.00
N LEU A 155 14.56 8.56 -6.57
CA LEU A 155 14.41 9.41 -5.39
C LEU A 155 14.54 8.62 -4.08
N VAL A 156 14.04 7.38 -4.06
CA VAL A 156 14.17 6.49 -2.90
C VAL A 156 15.63 6.13 -2.65
N LYS A 157 16.38 5.83 -3.72
CA LYS A 157 17.81 5.51 -3.65
C LYS A 157 18.69 6.63 -3.05
N LYS A 158 18.28 7.90 -3.20
CA LYS A 158 19.08 9.04 -2.68
C LYS A 158 19.29 9.02 -1.17
N LYS A 159 18.43 8.34 -0.41
CA LYS A 159 18.47 8.25 1.05
C LYS A 159 18.44 6.80 1.56
N ASN A 160 18.73 5.82 0.69
CA ASN A 160 18.58 4.41 1.02
C ASN A 160 17.22 4.17 1.70
N GLY A 161 16.18 4.69 1.04
CA GLY A 161 14.83 4.72 1.58
C GLY A 161 14.18 3.34 1.60
N ARG A 162 12.90 3.29 1.95
CA ARG A 162 12.13 2.06 2.11
C ARG A 162 10.98 2.01 1.13
N ILE A 163 10.71 0.82 0.58
CA ILE A 163 9.54 0.54 -0.27
C ILE A 163 8.70 -0.54 0.40
N ILE A 164 7.46 -0.20 0.71
CA ILE A 164 6.53 -1.06 1.45
C ILE A 164 5.32 -1.36 0.56
N SER A 165 5.07 -2.63 0.31
CA SER A 165 3.97 -3.08 -0.56
C SER A 165 2.91 -3.84 0.23
N LEU A 166 1.68 -3.31 0.28
CA LEU A 166 0.57 -3.93 0.99
C LEU A 166 -0.08 -5.04 0.14
N SER A 167 0.29 -6.27 0.44
CA SER A 167 -0.39 -7.46 -0.07
C SER A 167 -1.63 -7.79 0.77
N SER A 168 -2.04 -9.03 0.80
CA SER A 168 -3.22 -9.54 1.52
C SER A 168 -3.07 -11.04 1.75
N LEU A 169 -3.74 -11.58 2.77
CA LEU A 169 -3.97 -13.04 2.89
C LEU A 169 -4.58 -13.66 1.64
N GLY A 170 -5.24 -12.83 0.80
CA GLY A 170 -5.79 -13.27 -0.47
C GLY A 170 -4.77 -13.91 -1.41
N HIS A 171 -3.46 -13.62 -1.28
CA HIS A 171 -2.41 -14.28 -2.08
C HIS A 171 -2.36 -15.80 -1.87
N LEU A 172 -2.88 -16.33 -0.77
CA LEU A 172 -2.97 -17.77 -0.50
C LEU A 172 -3.97 -18.49 -1.41
N LEU A 173 -4.88 -17.75 -2.06
CA LEU A 173 -5.86 -18.29 -3.00
C LEU A 173 -5.32 -18.41 -4.42
N GLU A 174 -4.04 -18.10 -4.67
CA GLU A 174 -3.44 -18.30 -5.99
C GLU A 174 -2.98 -19.74 -6.17
N PHE A 175 -3.22 -20.25 -7.39
CA PHE A 175 -2.81 -21.58 -7.82
C PHE A 175 -1.82 -21.49 -8.97
N HIS A 176 -0.82 -22.38 -9.00
CA HIS A 176 0.34 -22.39 -9.93
C HIS A 176 0.00 -22.37 -11.43
N TYR A 177 -1.24 -22.60 -11.80
CA TYR A 177 -1.71 -22.60 -13.20
C TYR A 177 -2.13 -21.22 -13.74
N TRP A 178 -2.06 -20.18 -12.91
CA TRP A 178 -2.60 -18.85 -13.23
C TRP A 178 -1.50 -17.94 -13.78
N LYS A 179 -1.32 -17.99 -15.12
CA LYS A 179 -0.38 -17.09 -15.79
C LYS A 179 -0.99 -15.69 -15.94
N LEU A 180 -0.22 -14.65 -15.65
CA LEU A 180 -0.60 -13.24 -15.82
C LEU A 180 -1.07 -12.90 -17.24
N SER A 181 -0.55 -13.62 -18.26
CA SER A 181 -0.91 -13.44 -19.66
C SER A 181 -2.37 -13.76 -19.99
N LYS A 182 -3.06 -14.53 -19.14
CA LYS A 182 -4.48 -14.85 -19.29
C LYS A 182 -5.29 -13.89 -18.44
N GLN A 183 -6.02 -12.97 -19.06
CA GLN A 183 -6.80 -11.94 -18.35
C GLN A 183 -8.02 -12.47 -17.60
N TRP A 184 -8.20 -13.78 -17.52
CA TRP A 184 -9.14 -14.51 -16.66
C TRP A 184 -10.59 -14.00 -16.69
N ASN A 185 -11.11 -13.71 -17.90
CA ASN A 185 -12.54 -13.50 -18.10
C ASN A 185 -13.25 -14.86 -18.14
N ILE A 186 -13.46 -15.46 -16.97
CA ILE A 186 -14.03 -16.80 -16.81
C ILE A 186 -15.33 -16.67 -16.01
N TRP A 187 -16.35 -17.41 -16.44
CA TRP A 187 -17.61 -17.52 -15.75
C TRP A 187 -17.62 -18.71 -14.77
N PRO A 188 -18.24 -18.63 -13.56
CA PRO A 188 -18.98 -17.46 -13.05
C PRO A 188 -18.02 -16.37 -12.46
N ASP A 189 -18.20 -15.14 -12.93
CA ASP A 189 -17.34 -14.00 -12.58
C ASP A 189 -17.24 -13.79 -11.06
N ILE A 190 -18.33 -14.02 -10.35
CA ILE A 190 -18.41 -13.88 -8.89
C ILE A 190 -17.40 -14.74 -8.11
N VAL A 191 -17.02 -15.90 -8.64
CA VAL A 191 -16.02 -16.78 -8.05
C VAL A 191 -14.62 -16.34 -8.49
N PHE A 192 -14.44 -16.13 -9.79
CA PHE A 192 -13.12 -15.85 -10.35
C PHE A 192 -12.58 -14.46 -10.00
N THR A 193 -13.44 -13.55 -9.53
CA THR A 193 -13.00 -12.23 -9.07
C THR A 193 -12.07 -12.31 -7.85
N TRP A 194 -12.24 -13.29 -6.97
CA TRP A 194 -11.33 -13.53 -5.83
C TRP A 194 -9.97 -14.05 -6.26
N PHE A 195 -9.93 -14.90 -7.30
CA PHE A 195 -8.68 -15.39 -7.85
C PHE A 195 -7.90 -14.27 -8.57
N ARG A 196 -8.57 -13.40 -9.33
CA ARG A 196 -7.93 -12.21 -9.94
C ARG A 196 -7.31 -11.31 -8.87
N TYR A 197 -8.00 -11.13 -7.76
CA TYR A 197 -7.44 -10.43 -6.61
C TYR A 197 -6.20 -11.14 -6.05
N ALA A 198 -6.28 -12.46 -5.85
CA ALA A 198 -5.15 -13.27 -5.37
C ALA A 198 -3.92 -13.10 -6.26
N VAL A 199 -4.07 -13.25 -7.58
CA VAL A 199 -3.00 -13.04 -8.57
C VAL A 199 -2.39 -11.65 -8.42
N SER A 200 -3.21 -10.59 -8.31
CA SER A 200 -2.69 -9.23 -8.16
C SER A 200 -1.86 -9.03 -6.88
N LYS A 201 -2.25 -9.68 -5.78
CA LYS A 201 -1.56 -9.59 -4.49
C LYS A 201 -0.31 -10.45 -4.40
N THR A 202 -0.29 -11.61 -5.07
CA THR A 202 0.91 -12.44 -5.26
C THR A 202 1.93 -11.69 -6.12
N SER A 203 1.49 -11.13 -7.26
CA SER A 203 2.38 -10.36 -8.14
C SER A 203 3.04 -9.17 -7.43
N LEU A 204 2.34 -8.55 -6.47
CA LEU A 204 2.92 -7.47 -5.67
C LEU A 204 4.01 -7.97 -4.71
N ILE A 205 3.87 -9.18 -4.13
CA ILE A 205 4.92 -9.80 -3.31
C ILE A 205 6.13 -10.16 -4.20
N GLN A 206 5.89 -10.80 -5.33
CA GLN A 206 6.92 -11.17 -6.30
C GLN A 206 7.70 -9.96 -6.82
N PHE A 207 6.99 -8.85 -7.11
CA PHE A 207 7.60 -7.57 -7.45
C PHE A 207 8.55 -7.06 -6.36
N THR A 208 8.09 -7.08 -5.11
CA THR A 208 8.88 -6.61 -3.97
C THR A 208 10.14 -7.45 -3.79
N LYS A 209 10.07 -8.76 -3.96
CA LYS A 209 11.24 -9.65 -3.95
C LYS A 209 12.23 -9.34 -5.07
N MET A 210 11.75 -9.19 -6.30
CA MET A 210 12.63 -8.84 -7.41
C MET A 210 13.24 -7.46 -7.23
N LEU A 211 12.48 -6.53 -6.66
CA LEU A 211 12.95 -5.18 -6.39
C LEU A 211 14.08 -5.18 -5.34
N SER A 212 13.96 -5.98 -4.27
CA SER A 212 15.00 -6.12 -3.24
C SER A 212 16.30 -6.70 -3.79
N ILE A 213 16.22 -7.73 -4.66
CA ILE A 213 17.39 -8.33 -5.30
C ILE A 213 18.10 -7.34 -6.24
N LYS A 214 17.31 -6.55 -7.00
CA LYS A 214 17.85 -5.58 -7.96
C LYS A 214 18.36 -4.28 -7.31
N ASN A 215 17.97 -4.01 -6.09
CA ASN A 215 18.29 -2.76 -5.37
C ASN A 215 18.65 -3.07 -3.91
N PRO A 216 19.81 -3.69 -3.64
CA PRO A 216 20.19 -4.14 -2.30
C PRO A 216 20.31 -2.99 -1.29
N ASP A 217 20.51 -1.76 -1.75
CA ASP A 217 20.63 -0.57 -0.90
C ASP A 217 19.29 0.03 -0.48
N VAL A 218 18.16 -0.52 -0.97
CA VAL A 218 16.81 -0.06 -0.66
C VAL A 218 16.05 -1.16 0.07
N LEU A 219 15.55 -0.87 1.26
CA LEU A 219 14.75 -1.84 2.01
C LEU A 219 13.36 -2.00 1.35
N CYS A 220 13.17 -3.13 0.65
CA CYS A 220 11.92 -3.46 -0.03
C CYS A 220 11.23 -4.60 0.72
N VAL A 221 10.06 -4.33 1.30
CA VAL A 221 9.30 -5.33 2.06
C VAL A 221 7.86 -5.38 1.61
N SER A 222 7.25 -6.55 1.75
CA SER A 222 5.81 -6.73 1.54
C SER A 222 5.14 -7.16 2.84
N LEU A 223 3.84 -6.86 2.97
CA LEU A 223 3.11 -7.19 4.17
C LEU A 223 1.62 -7.45 3.90
N HIS A 224 0.95 -8.09 4.86
CA HIS A 224 -0.51 -8.02 4.95
C HIS A 224 -0.93 -7.43 6.30
N PRO A 225 -1.97 -6.57 6.29
CA PRO A 225 -2.36 -5.81 7.47
C PRO A 225 -3.28 -6.59 8.43
N GLY A 226 -3.58 -7.85 8.14
CA GLY A 226 -4.64 -8.61 8.81
C GLY A 226 -5.97 -8.52 8.10
N LEU A 227 -7.01 -9.06 8.72
CA LEU A 227 -8.37 -9.05 8.21
C LEU A 227 -9.09 -7.78 8.66
N VAL A 228 -8.97 -6.71 7.87
CA VAL A 228 -9.57 -5.41 8.18
C VAL A 228 -10.90 -5.27 7.45
N MET A 229 -12.01 -5.54 8.14
CA MET A 229 -13.35 -5.58 7.54
C MET A 229 -13.97 -4.18 7.35
N ASN A 230 -13.60 -3.20 8.17
CA ASN A 230 -14.13 -1.84 8.12
C ASN A 230 -13.41 -0.97 7.08
N THR A 231 -13.19 -1.51 5.87
CA THR A 231 -12.60 -0.78 4.74
C THR A 231 -13.55 -0.74 3.56
N ASN A 232 -13.29 0.16 2.60
CA ASN A 232 -14.04 0.21 1.34
C ASN A 232 -13.76 -0.99 0.41
N LEU A 233 -12.89 -1.92 0.79
CA LEU A 233 -12.51 -3.09 -0.01
C LEU A 233 -13.72 -3.98 -0.32
N PHE A 234 -14.65 -4.13 0.65
CA PHE A 234 -15.84 -4.98 0.55
C PHE A 234 -17.05 -4.24 -0.02
N SER A 235 -16.92 -2.96 -0.39
CA SER A 235 -18.05 -2.10 -0.76
C SER A 235 -18.82 -2.59 -1.97
N TYR A 236 -18.20 -3.30 -2.91
CA TYR A 236 -18.91 -3.92 -4.04
C TYR A 236 -19.93 -4.93 -3.56
N TRP A 237 -19.52 -5.87 -2.69
CA TRP A 237 -20.38 -6.96 -2.21
C TRP A 237 -21.50 -6.47 -1.31
N THR A 238 -21.22 -5.52 -0.42
CA THR A 238 -22.23 -4.98 0.52
C THR A 238 -23.26 -4.09 -0.15
N ARG A 239 -23.03 -3.65 -1.41
CA ARG A 239 -23.96 -2.82 -2.19
C ARG A 239 -24.73 -3.59 -3.25
N LEU A 240 -24.55 -4.90 -3.35
CA LEU A 240 -25.32 -5.72 -4.28
C LEU A 240 -26.81 -5.69 -3.92
N PRO A 241 -27.72 -5.49 -4.90
CA PRO A 241 -29.14 -5.52 -4.64
C PRO A 241 -29.55 -6.91 -4.10
N LEU A 242 -30.45 -6.93 -3.13
CA LEU A 242 -31.02 -8.09 -2.44
C LEU A 242 -30.04 -8.88 -1.55
N ILE A 243 -28.83 -9.20 -2.04
CA ILE A 243 -27.86 -10.04 -1.31
C ILE A 243 -26.79 -9.23 -0.58
N GLY A 244 -26.71 -7.92 -0.79
CA GLY A 244 -25.73 -7.04 -0.15
C GLY A 244 -25.83 -7.03 1.37
N ILE A 245 -27.06 -7.11 1.92
CA ILE A 245 -27.31 -7.21 3.38
C ILE A 245 -26.72 -8.51 3.93
N PHE A 246 -26.89 -9.62 3.21
CA PHE A 246 -26.32 -10.92 3.62
C PHE A 246 -24.79 -10.82 3.69
N PHE A 247 -24.13 -10.29 2.68
CA PHE A 247 -22.67 -10.11 2.69
C PHE A 247 -22.24 -9.14 3.79
N TRP A 248 -23.00 -8.08 4.02
CA TRP A 248 -22.69 -7.14 5.10
C TRP A 248 -22.70 -7.83 6.46
N VAL A 249 -23.77 -8.61 6.77
CA VAL A 249 -23.88 -9.38 8.02
C VAL A 249 -22.74 -10.39 8.12
N LEU A 250 -22.49 -11.16 7.06
CA LEU A 250 -21.41 -12.15 7.02
C LEU A 250 -20.05 -11.51 7.34
N PHE A 251 -19.76 -10.37 6.71
CA PHE A 251 -18.50 -9.65 6.94
C PHE A 251 -18.42 -9.05 8.34
N GLN A 252 -19.55 -8.62 8.94
CA GLN A 252 -19.55 -8.18 10.34
C GLN A 252 -19.24 -9.35 11.30
N VAL A 253 -19.84 -10.51 11.07
CA VAL A 253 -19.57 -11.73 11.90
C VAL A 253 -18.11 -12.15 11.79
N ILE A 254 -17.58 -12.23 10.56
CA ILE A 254 -16.15 -12.56 10.34
C ILE A 254 -15.26 -11.50 11.00
N GLY A 255 -15.59 -10.22 10.85
CA GLY A 255 -14.87 -9.11 11.45
C GLY A 255 -14.87 -9.11 12.96
N PHE A 256 -15.97 -9.55 13.58
CA PHE A 256 -16.08 -9.65 15.02
C PHE A 256 -15.13 -10.72 15.60
N PHE A 257 -15.01 -11.89 14.95
CA PHE A 257 -14.19 -12.99 15.47
C PHE A 257 -12.72 -12.89 15.07
N PHE A 258 -12.42 -12.40 13.86
CA PHE A 258 -11.08 -12.46 13.27
C PHE A 258 -10.55 -11.11 12.78
N GLY A 259 -11.38 -10.07 12.85
CA GLY A 259 -11.04 -8.76 12.34
C GLY A 259 -10.10 -7.98 13.26
N VAL A 260 -9.33 -7.11 12.63
CA VAL A 260 -8.55 -6.07 13.30
C VAL A 260 -9.06 -4.68 12.91
N SER A 261 -8.87 -3.69 13.76
CA SER A 261 -9.22 -2.31 13.42
C SER A 261 -8.33 -1.77 12.29
N ASN A 262 -8.77 -0.69 11.63
CA ASN A 262 -7.94 -0.01 10.62
C ASN A 262 -6.60 0.45 11.20
N GLU A 263 -6.59 0.92 12.44
CA GLU A 263 -5.38 1.37 13.11
C GLU A 263 -4.45 0.20 13.45
N GLN A 264 -4.99 -0.89 14.00
CA GLN A 264 -4.21 -2.12 14.19
C GLN A 264 -3.64 -2.66 12.88
N GLY A 265 -4.40 -2.58 11.78
CA GLY A 265 -3.91 -2.96 10.45
C GLY A 265 -2.78 -2.06 9.93
N SER A 266 -2.67 -0.82 10.40
CA SER A 266 -1.57 0.07 10.01
C SER A 266 -0.24 -0.22 10.71
N ILE A 267 -0.24 -0.95 11.84
CA ILE A 267 0.95 -1.20 12.66
C ILE A 267 2.07 -1.86 11.85
N ALA A 268 1.74 -2.84 11.01
CA ALA A 268 2.75 -3.50 10.17
C ALA A 268 3.40 -2.53 9.18
N SER A 269 2.60 -1.65 8.56
CA SER A 269 3.11 -0.60 7.66
C SER A 269 4.00 0.40 8.38
N LEU A 270 3.60 0.81 9.58
CA LEU A 270 4.34 1.77 10.41
C LEU A 270 5.64 1.15 10.93
N LYS A 271 5.63 -0.11 11.37
CA LYS A 271 6.85 -0.82 11.74
C LYS A 271 7.83 -0.85 10.56
N CYS A 272 7.38 -1.31 9.39
CA CYS A 272 8.25 -1.36 8.21
C CYS A 272 8.77 0.02 7.77
N ALA A 273 7.99 1.08 8.03
CA ALA A 273 8.36 2.45 7.70
C ALA A 273 9.35 3.07 8.68
N LEU A 274 9.20 2.84 9.97
CA LEU A 274 9.82 3.62 11.05
C LEU A 274 10.83 2.83 11.91
N ASP A 275 10.70 1.49 12.01
CA ASP A 275 11.57 0.69 12.87
C ASP A 275 13.01 0.71 12.34
N GLU A 276 13.91 1.34 13.09
CA GLU A 276 15.34 1.48 12.74
C GLU A 276 16.12 0.17 12.84
N ASN A 277 15.56 -0.86 13.51
CA ASN A 277 16.17 -2.18 13.60
C ASN A 277 16.00 -2.99 12.29
N LEU A 278 15.09 -2.58 11.39
CA LEU A 278 14.97 -3.23 10.09
C LEU A 278 16.08 -2.75 9.14
N SER A 279 16.85 -3.71 8.61
CA SER A 279 17.99 -3.45 7.75
C SER A 279 17.85 -4.06 6.35
N THR A 280 18.63 -3.55 5.41
CA THR A 280 18.70 -4.13 4.05
C THR A 280 19.44 -5.47 4.03
N GLU A 281 20.36 -5.70 4.97
CA GLU A 281 21.11 -6.95 5.05
C GLU A 281 20.25 -8.12 5.52
N GLU A 282 19.40 -7.87 6.52
CA GLU A 282 18.63 -8.95 7.14
C GLU A 282 17.20 -9.02 6.63
N ASP A 283 16.55 -7.88 6.34
CA ASP A 283 15.08 -7.83 6.14
C ASP A 283 14.64 -7.60 4.71
N ASN A 284 15.56 -7.38 3.78
CA ASN A 284 15.22 -7.05 2.40
C ASN A 284 14.51 -8.22 1.70
N GLY A 285 13.35 -7.95 1.09
CA GLY A 285 12.52 -8.95 0.43
C GLY A 285 11.63 -9.77 1.38
N LYS A 286 11.65 -9.52 2.69
CA LYS A 286 10.81 -10.22 3.67
C LYS A 286 9.33 -9.86 3.56
N TYR A 287 8.52 -10.75 4.14
CA TYR A 287 7.08 -10.60 4.25
C TYR A 287 6.66 -10.49 5.72
N PHE A 288 5.86 -9.46 6.03
CA PHE A 288 5.38 -9.18 7.37
C PHE A 288 3.87 -9.37 7.50
N THR A 289 3.40 -9.68 8.71
CA THR A 289 1.98 -9.85 9.00
C THR A 289 1.47 -8.79 9.98
N THR A 290 0.22 -8.93 10.37
CA THR A 290 -0.44 -8.09 11.38
C THR A 290 0.46 -7.88 12.61
N GLY A 291 0.55 -6.61 13.03
CA GLY A 291 1.41 -6.25 14.17
C GLY A 291 2.90 -6.16 13.82
N GLY A 292 3.28 -6.38 12.55
CA GLY A 292 4.67 -6.26 12.09
C GLY A 292 5.55 -7.48 12.42
N ALA A 293 4.95 -8.66 12.66
CA ALA A 293 5.71 -9.89 12.80
C ALA A 293 6.18 -10.40 11.43
N GLU A 294 7.43 -10.89 11.33
CA GLU A 294 7.92 -11.60 10.16
C GLU A 294 7.12 -12.87 9.91
N SER A 295 6.87 -13.21 8.65
CA SER A 295 6.15 -14.41 8.24
C SER A 295 6.61 -14.90 6.87
N LYS A 296 6.09 -16.05 6.45
CA LYS A 296 6.32 -16.57 5.11
C LYS A 296 5.11 -16.29 4.22
N SER A 297 5.34 -15.76 3.03
CA SER A 297 4.32 -15.71 1.99
C SER A 297 4.04 -17.11 1.42
N SER A 298 3.00 -17.25 0.57
CA SER A 298 2.71 -18.53 -0.12
C SER A 298 3.91 -19.02 -0.93
N TYR A 299 3.96 -20.32 -1.22
CA TYR A 299 5.01 -20.93 -2.02
C TYR A 299 5.18 -20.20 -3.36
N ILE A 300 4.08 -19.93 -4.06
CA ILE A 300 4.08 -19.23 -5.37
C ILE A 300 4.62 -17.81 -5.24
N ALA A 301 4.14 -17.06 -4.24
CA ALA A 301 4.61 -15.69 -4.00
C ALA A 301 6.09 -15.63 -3.61
N ASN A 302 6.62 -16.73 -3.03
CA ASN A 302 8.01 -16.84 -2.60
C ASN A 302 8.95 -17.41 -3.69
N ASN A 303 8.41 -17.96 -4.77
CA ASN A 303 9.19 -18.58 -5.85
C ASN A 303 9.87 -17.50 -6.70
N LEU A 304 11.20 -17.57 -6.84
CA LEU A 304 12.00 -16.56 -7.56
C LEU A 304 11.83 -16.68 -9.09
N ASP A 305 11.62 -17.87 -9.63
CA ASP A 305 11.41 -18.05 -11.08
C ASP A 305 10.07 -17.45 -11.50
N ASP A 306 9.02 -17.67 -10.69
CA ASP A 306 7.72 -17.04 -10.90
C ASP A 306 7.82 -15.53 -10.75
N ALA A 307 8.57 -15.02 -9.76
CA ALA A 307 8.80 -13.60 -9.55
C ALA A 307 9.55 -12.96 -10.74
N ALA A 308 10.59 -13.63 -11.25
CA ALA A 308 11.32 -13.18 -12.43
C ALA A 308 10.43 -13.17 -13.67
N SER A 309 9.62 -14.21 -13.87
CA SER A 309 8.66 -14.30 -14.97
C SER A 309 7.61 -13.18 -14.90
N THR A 310 7.08 -12.91 -13.73
CA THR A 310 6.13 -11.80 -13.46
C THR A 310 6.77 -10.44 -13.77
N TRP A 311 8.00 -10.23 -13.35
CA TRP A 311 8.76 -9.01 -13.65
C TRP A 311 8.95 -8.81 -15.15
N ILE A 312 9.49 -9.83 -15.84
CA ILE A 312 9.76 -9.77 -17.28
C ILE A 312 8.46 -9.49 -18.06
N TRP A 313 7.39 -10.22 -17.74
CA TRP A 313 6.09 -10.01 -18.37
C TRP A 313 5.61 -8.57 -18.18
N THR A 314 5.72 -8.02 -16.97
CA THR A 314 5.26 -6.67 -16.67
C THR A 314 6.05 -5.61 -17.43
N VAL A 315 7.39 -5.75 -17.48
CA VAL A 315 8.26 -4.86 -18.26
C VAL A 315 7.88 -4.89 -19.75
N HIS A 316 7.67 -6.07 -20.33
CA HIS A 316 7.21 -6.19 -21.72
C HIS A 316 5.88 -5.50 -21.94
N GLN A 317 4.89 -5.77 -21.09
CA GLN A 317 3.57 -5.16 -21.20
C GLN A 317 3.57 -3.63 -21.10
N LEU A 318 4.42 -3.09 -20.25
CA LEU A 318 4.57 -1.64 -20.10
C LEU A 318 5.30 -1.03 -21.31
N ASN A 319 6.38 -1.66 -21.77
CA ASN A 319 7.14 -1.20 -22.94
C ASN A 319 6.28 -1.20 -24.22
N ASP A 320 5.47 -2.26 -24.45
CA ASP A 320 4.54 -2.34 -25.59
C ASP A 320 3.50 -1.20 -25.61
N ARG A 321 3.25 -0.59 -24.42
CA ARG A 321 2.34 0.56 -24.28
C ARG A 321 3.05 1.92 -24.22
N GLY A 322 4.37 1.91 -24.46
CA GLY A 322 5.20 3.13 -24.48
C GLY A 322 5.69 3.61 -23.11
N TYR A 323 5.59 2.77 -22.06
CA TYR A 323 6.15 3.06 -20.72
C TYR A 323 7.48 2.32 -20.55
N SER A 324 8.57 2.87 -21.08
CA SER A 324 9.92 2.29 -20.90
C SER A 324 10.29 2.17 -19.42
N ILE A 325 10.85 1.02 -19.02
CA ILE A 325 11.25 0.70 -17.63
C ILE A 325 12.79 0.52 -17.57
#